data_2a737389ff012c0657a429c933bb7cef
#
_entry.id   2a737389ff012c0657a429c933bb7cef
#
_cell.length_a   1.000
_cell.length_b   1.000
_cell.length_c   1.000
_cell.angle_alpha   90.00
_cell.angle_beta   90.00
_cell.angle_gamma   90.00
#
_symmetry.space_group_name_H-M   'P 1'
#
loop_
_entity.id
_entity.type
_entity.pdbx_description
1 polymer ?
#
loop_
_entity_poly.entity_id
_entity_poly.type
_entity_poly.pdbx_seq_one_letter_code
_entity_poly.pdbx_strand_id
1 'polypeptide(L)'
;TAAVVNTSGQIRVAYDGSIPLAEFGSSSGGWTTPQSELSAFPAVVDDGDDVEINPHHLWEKNIQRSDVESIYPEIGQLKEIKVTLRNGLGDWGGRTRQLLLRGTVANTTIDISNWAEDPFRRGLGLKSDWYRFPQFPEYSDPGFWLAKSNGGVLAVGTAKHFGDAKQADRSGPIVDIAAPLTSDGYWLVSD
;
A
#
# COMPACT_ATOMS: atom_id res chain seq x y z
N THR A 1 33.83 -2.58 -20.60
CA THR A 1 33.09 -1.31 -20.71
C THR A 1 33.94 -0.15 -20.20
N ALA A 2 33.70 1.08 -20.69
CA ALA A 2 34.44 2.26 -20.29
C ALA A 2 34.43 2.49 -18.76
N ALA A 3 33.30 2.22 -18.10
CA ALA A 3 33.18 2.37 -16.65
C ALA A 3 34.20 1.50 -15.90
N VAL A 4 34.35 0.22 -16.27
CA VAL A 4 35.30 -0.69 -15.63
C VAL A 4 36.75 -0.26 -15.84
N VAL A 5 37.06 0.24 -17.03
CA VAL A 5 38.41 0.75 -17.33
C VAL A 5 38.72 2.01 -16.54
N ASN A 6 37.76 2.95 -16.48
CA ASN A 6 37.93 4.22 -15.79
C ASN A 6 38.01 4.13 -14.27
N THR A 7 37.51 3.03 -13.70
CA THR A 7 37.55 2.76 -12.25
C THR A 7 38.57 1.68 -11.86
N SER A 8 39.44 1.30 -12.80
CA SER A 8 40.50 0.32 -12.54
C SER A 8 41.42 0.76 -11.39
N GLY A 9 41.62 -0.09 -10.42
CA GLY A 9 42.40 0.21 -9.22
C GLY A 9 41.71 1.09 -8.16
N GLN A 10 40.45 1.49 -8.39
CA GLN A 10 39.67 2.21 -7.42
C GLN A 10 38.79 1.24 -6.62
N ILE A 11 38.76 1.40 -5.31
CA ILE A 11 37.89 0.67 -4.41
C ILE A 11 37.08 1.65 -3.57
N ARG A 12 35.86 1.27 -3.23
CA ARG A 12 35.06 1.97 -2.25
C ARG A 12 35.37 1.42 -0.87
N VAL A 13 35.64 2.28 0.09
CA VAL A 13 35.83 1.91 1.48
C VAL A 13 34.73 2.52 2.35
N ALA A 14 34.31 1.80 3.38
CA ALA A 14 33.41 2.30 4.41
C ALA A 14 34.15 3.31 5.32
N TYR A 15 33.38 3.98 6.18
CA TYR A 15 33.94 4.99 7.09
C TYR A 15 35.02 4.44 8.04
N ASP A 16 34.91 3.17 8.41
CA ASP A 16 35.87 2.44 9.24
C ASP A 16 37.11 1.90 8.48
N GLY A 17 37.20 2.20 7.17
CA GLY A 17 38.27 1.73 6.30
C GLY A 17 38.08 0.32 5.74
N SER A 18 37.03 -0.39 6.11
CA SER A 18 36.74 -1.71 5.55
C SER A 18 36.22 -1.62 4.10
N ILE A 19 36.31 -2.73 3.37
CA ILE A 19 35.66 -2.86 2.06
C ILE A 19 34.19 -3.28 2.30
N PRO A 20 33.23 -2.42 1.95
CA PRO A 20 31.84 -2.74 2.17
C PRO A 20 31.36 -3.86 1.25
N LEU A 21 30.48 -4.73 1.77
CA LEU A 21 29.79 -5.71 0.97
C LEU A 21 28.81 -4.97 0.04
N ALA A 22 29.04 -5.08 -1.27
CA ALA A 22 28.11 -4.57 -2.26
C ALA A 22 27.04 -5.61 -2.57
N GLU A 23 25.84 -5.43 -2.06
CA GLU A 23 24.71 -6.25 -2.42
C GLU A 23 24.17 -5.83 -3.79
N PHE A 24 23.57 -6.78 -4.47
CA PHE A 24 22.93 -6.55 -5.76
C PHE A 24 21.53 -7.19 -5.78
N GLY A 25 20.66 -6.65 -6.63
CA GLY A 25 19.31 -7.14 -6.85
C GLY A 25 18.90 -7.00 -8.31
N SER A 26 17.80 -7.63 -8.68
CA SER A 26 17.27 -7.57 -10.05
C SER A 26 16.59 -6.23 -10.34
N SER A 27 16.10 -5.55 -9.33
CA SER A 27 15.40 -4.28 -9.43
C SER A 27 15.44 -3.56 -8.08
N SER A 28 15.63 -2.26 -8.11
CA SER A 28 15.55 -1.38 -6.93
C SER A 28 14.13 -0.91 -6.64
N GLY A 29 13.23 -1.00 -7.62
CA GLY A 29 11.89 -0.40 -7.58
C GLY A 29 11.90 1.12 -7.73
N GLY A 30 13.02 1.73 -8.18
CA GLY A 30 13.20 3.17 -8.35
C GLY A 30 13.99 3.86 -7.22
N TRP A 31 14.31 3.14 -6.13
CA TRP A 31 15.17 3.61 -5.03
C TRP A 31 16.01 2.48 -4.47
N THR A 32 17.30 2.70 -4.32
CA THR A 32 18.18 1.77 -3.60
C THR A 32 17.85 1.79 -2.09
N THR A 33 18.22 0.75 -1.39
CA THR A 33 18.01 0.65 0.06
C THR A 33 19.36 0.46 0.74
N PRO A 34 19.72 1.32 1.71
CA PRO A 34 20.92 1.09 2.51
C PRO A 34 20.67 -0.08 3.48
N GLN A 35 21.71 -0.84 3.79
CA GLN A 35 21.64 -1.89 4.82
C GLN A 35 21.48 -1.32 6.24
N SER A 36 22.05 -0.14 6.46
CA SER A 36 22.00 0.59 7.74
C SER A 36 22.18 2.08 7.49
N GLU A 37 21.95 2.89 8.51
CA GLU A 37 22.18 4.34 8.45
C GLU A 37 23.67 4.69 8.21
N LEU A 38 24.58 3.80 8.60
CA LEU A 38 26.03 3.94 8.39
C LEU A 38 26.51 3.26 7.09
N SER A 39 25.59 2.84 6.20
CA SER A 39 25.96 2.16 4.98
C SER A 39 26.83 3.04 4.08
N ALA A 40 27.88 2.43 3.50
CA ALA A 40 28.66 3.05 2.45
C ALA A 40 27.87 3.29 1.13
N PHE A 41 26.69 2.71 1.06
CA PHE A 41 25.75 2.82 -0.06
C PHE A 41 24.44 3.45 0.45
N PRO A 42 24.32 4.79 0.44
CA PRO A 42 23.10 5.47 0.83
C PRO A 42 21.95 5.15 -0.13
N ALA A 43 20.72 5.36 0.34
CA ALA A 43 19.57 5.33 -0.54
C ALA A 43 19.68 6.44 -1.58
N VAL A 44 19.57 6.10 -2.85
CA VAL A 44 19.55 7.03 -3.98
C VAL A 44 18.42 6.68 -4.93
N VAL A 45 17.93 7.69 -5.65
CA VAL A 45 17.00 7.49 -6.78
C VAL A 45 17.68 6.64 -7.85
N ASP A 46 16.94 5.73 -8.43
CA ASP A 46 17.38 4.84 -9.51
C ASP A 46 16.38 4.92 -10.67
N ASP A 47 16.48 6.01 -11.43
CA ASP A 47 15.63 6.23 -12.61
C ASP A 47 15.87 5.17 -13.71
N GLY A 48 17.01 4.48 -13.66
CA GLY A 48 17.35 3.41 -14.59
C GLY A 48 16.61 2.11 -14.35
N ASP A 49 15.92 1.97 -13.20
CA ASP A 49 15.17 0.76 -12.87
C ASP A 49 13.82 0.68 -13.60
N ASP A 50 13.19 1.84 -13.89
CA ASP A 50 11.90 1.90 -14.60
C ASP A 50 12.11 1.85 -16.10
N VAL A 51 12.38 0.67 -16.60
CA VAL A 51 12.56 0.39 -18.03
C VAL A 51 11.71 -0.79 -18.46
N GLU A 52 11.16 -0.74 -19.68
CA GLU A 52 10.22 -1.75 -20.21
C GLU A 52 10.75 -3.19 -20.10
N ILE A 53 12.07 -3.37 -20.25
CA ILE A 53 12.70 -4.69 -20.16
C ILE A 53 12.81 -5.23 -18.73
N ASN A 54 12.59 -4.39 -17.70
CA ASN A 54 12.68 -4.82 -16.30
C ASN A 54 11.34 -5.38 -15.78
N PRO A 55 11.14 -6.70 -15.73
CA PRO A 55 9.86 -7.30 -15.31
C PRO A 55 9.69 -7.28 -13.78
N HIS A 56 10.61 -6.65 -13.05
CA HIS A 56 10.63 -6.64 -11.59
C HIS A 56 10.36 -5.26 -10.99
N HIS A 57 10.38 -4.20 -11.81
CA HIS A 57 10.07 -2.84 -11.37
C HIS A 57 8.63 -2.74 -10.85
N LEU A 58 7.68 -3.16 -11.68
CA LEU A 58 6.27 -3.31 -11.28
C LEU A 58 5.91 -4.80 -11.23
N TRP A 59 5.18 -5.20 -10.21
CA TRP A 59 4.74 -6.58 -10.06
C TRP A 59 3.43 -6.66 -9.30
N GLU A 60 2.67 -7.69 -9.59
CA GLU A 60 1.45 -8.04 -8.89
C GLU A 60 1.52 -9.48 -8.38
N LYS A 61 0.85 -9.73 -7.27
CA LYS A 61 0.68 -11.07 -6.72
C LYS A 61 -0.66 -11.20 -6.02
N ASN A 62 -1.42 -12.20 -6.41
CA ASN A 62 -2.62 -12.59 -5.68
C ASN A 62 -2.22 -13.37 -4.43
N ILE A 63 -2.71 -12.92 -3.28
CA ILE A 63 -2.51 -13.54 -1.98
C ILE A 63 -3.85 -14.06 -1.50
N GLN A 64 -3.91 -15.33 -1.11
CA GLN A 64 -5.10 -15.86 -0.47
C GLN A 64 -5.11 -15.45 1.01
N ARG A 65 -6.31 -15.21 1.52
CA ARG A 65 -6.49 -14.91 2.96
C ARG A 65 -5.89 -16.01 3.84
N SER A 66 -6.11 -17.27 3.46
CA SER A 66 -5.58 -18.44 4.16
C SER A 66 -4.05 -18.49 4.24
N ASP A 67 -3.34 -17.90 3.26
CA ASP A 67 -1.89 -17.87 3.28
C ASP A 67 -1.39 -16.96 4.41
N VAL A 68 -2.03 -15.79 4.58
CA VAL A 68 -1.72 -14.87 5.69
C VAL A 68 -2.09 -15.48 7.04
N GLU A 69 -3.27 -16.10 7.14
CA GLU A 69 -3.76 -16.76 8.36
C GLU A 69 -2.86 -17.94 8.78
N SER A 70 -2.24 -18.62 7.81
CA SER A 70 -1.30 -19.71 8.09
C SER A 70 0.03 -19.20 8.67
N ILE A 71 0.46 -18.00 8.31
CA ILE A 71 1.68 -17.36 8.84
C ILE A 71 1.41 -16.75 10.22
N TYR A 72 0.19 -16.22 10.44
CA TYR A 72 -0.23 -15.51 11.65
C TYR A 72 -1.51 -16.12 12.22
N PRO A 73 -1.48 -17.36 12.70
CA PRO A 73 -2.70 -18.06 13.16
C PRO A 73 -3.36 -17.39 14.38
N GLU A 74 -2.62 -16.59 15.15
CA GLU A 74 -3.12 -15.87 16.31
C GLU A 74 -4.19 -14.83 15.98
N ILE A 75 -4.24 -14.32 14.73
CA ILE A 75 -5.22 -13.33 14.33
C ILE A 75 -6.63 -13.95 14.11
N GLY A 76 -6.73 -15.27 13.94
CA GLY A 76 -7.94 -15.94 13.48
C GLY A 76 -8.20 -15.64 11.99
N GLN A 77 -9.43 -15.29 11.63
CA GLN A 77 -9.75 -14.90 10.25
C GLN A 77 -9.29 -13.47 9.99
N LEU A 78 -8.53 -13.27 8.92
CA LEU A 78 -8.04 -11.97 8.50
C LEU A 78 -9.20 -11.07 8.04
N LYS A 79 -9.25 -9.86 8.56
CA LYS A 79 -10.22 -8.81 8.19
C LYS A 79 -9.59 -7.69 7.39
N GLU A 80 -8.38 -7.28 7.78
CA GLU A 80 -7.70 -6.13 7.16
C GLU A 80 -6.17 -6.31 7.22
N ILE A 81 -5.51 -5.84 6.17
CA ILE A 81 -4.07 -5.60 6.16
C ILE A 81 -3.86 -4.11 5.90
N LYS A 82 -3.15 -3.44 6.79
CA LYS A 82 -2.86 -2.02 6.66
C LYS A 82 -1.37 -1.76 6.77
N VAL A 83 -0.79 -1.03 5.80
CA VAL A 83 0.56 -0.49 5.94
C VAL A 83 0.49 0.70 6.88
N THR A 84 1.19 0.65 8.01
CA THR A 84 1.18 1.69 9.04
C THR A 84 2.44 2.55 9.03
N LEU A 85 3.54 2.03 8.49
CA LEU A 85 4.79 2.77 8.38
C LEU A 85 5.51 2.42 7.07
N ARG A 86 6.10 3.45 6.45
CA ARG A 86 6.95 3.37 5.28
C ARG A 86 8.25 4.13 5.48
N ASN A 87 9.25 3.91 4.63
CA ASN A 87 10.55 4.59 4.74
C ASN A 87 10.58 6.01 4.15
N GLY A 88 9.50 6.47 3.51
CA GLY A 88 9.39 7.82 2.96
C GLY A 88 10.06 8.05 1.60
N LEU A 89 10.60 7.01 0.94
CA LEU A 89 11.38 7.14 -0.29
C LEU A 89 10.60 6.60 -1.50
N GLY A 90 10.28 7.48 -2.45
CA GLY A 90 9.64 7.12 -3.70
C GLY A 90 8.13 6.95 -3.62
N ASP A 91 7.56 6.24 -4.58
CA ASP A 91 6.13 6.09 -4.78
C ASP A 91 5.42 5.47 -3.57
N TRP A 92 4.19 5.94 -3.32
CA TRP A 92 3.32 5.53 -2.21
C TRP A 92 3.96 5.69 -0.82
N GLY A 93 4.99 6.54 -0.70
CA GLY A 93 5.77 6.73 0.53
C GLY A 93 6.83 5.64 0.74
N GLY A 94 7.14 4.86 -0.29
CA GLY A 94 8.26 3.93 -0.33
C GLY A 94 8.01 2.56 0.28
N ARG A 95 9.10 1.91 0.69
CA ARG A 95 9.09 0.54 1.21
C ARG A 95 8.35 0.43 2.52
N THR A 96 7.60 -0.65 2.68
CA THR A 96 6.88 -0.96 3.91
C THR A 96 7.87 -1.24 5.05
N ARG A 97 7.60 -0.67 6.23
CA ARG A 97 8.37 -0.90 7.45
C ARG A 97 7.53 -1.50 8.56
N GLN A 98 6.22 -1.30 8.49
CA GLN A 98 5.32 -1.88 9.47
C GLN A 98 3.96 -2.17 8.84
N LEU A 99 3.39 -3.31 9.22
CA LEU A 99 2.03 -3.73 8.89
C LEU A 99 1.21 -3.90 10.16
N LEU A 100 -0.08 -3.59 10.06
CA LEU A 100 -1.09 -4.02 11.00
C LEU A 100 -1.99 -5.06 10.31
N LEU A 101 -2.05 -6.25 10.90
CA LEU A 101 -3.03 -7.28 10.56
C LEU A 101 -4.16 -7.21 11.55
N ARG A 102 -5.38 -7.07 11.08
CA ARG A 102 -6.59 -7.17 11.91
C ARG A 102 -7.30 -8.47 11.62
N GLY A 103 -7.60 -9.20 12.66
CA GLY A 103 -8.32 -10.46 12.57
C GLY A 103 -9.56 -10.53 13.44
N THR A 104 -10.20 -11.69 13.46
CA THR A 104 -11.39 -11.95 14.30
C THR A 104 -11.04 -12.20 15.75
N VAL A 105 -9.82 -12.64 16.04
CA VAL A 105 -9.36 -13.01 17.39
C VAL A 105 -8.41 -11.95 17.95
N ALA A 106 -7.41 -11.55 17.17
CA ALA A 106 -6.42 -10.57 17.58
C ALA A 106 -6.01 -9.65 16.45
N ASN A 107 -5.36 -8.53 16.80
CA ASN A 107 -4.65 -7.65 15.89
C ASN A 107 -3.15 -7.82 16.15
N THR A 108 -2.37 -7.94 15.10
CA THR A 108 -0.91 -8.11 15.16
C THR A 108 -0.21 -7.04 14.36
N THR A 109 0.77 -6.37 14.97
CA THR A 109 1.64 -5.43 14.27
C THR A 109 2.94 -6.15 13.93
N ILE A 110 3.34 -6.08 12.67
CA ILE A 110 4.53 -6.73 12.13
C ILE A 110 5.54 -5.66 11.77
N ASP A 111 6.72 -5.74 12.36
CA ASP A 111 7.89 -4.96 11.96
C ASP A 111 8.60 -5.66 10.79
N ILE A 112 8.73 -4.97 9.67
CA ILE A 112 9.41 -5.43 8.45
C ILE A 112 10.68 -4.62 8.15
N SER A 113 11.22 -3.92 9.13
CA SER A 113 12.44 -3.14 8.97
C SER A 113 13.64 -4.01 8.61
N ASN A 114 13.67 -5.25 9.08
CA ASN A 114 14.66 -6.25 8.70
C ASN A 114 14.14 -7.12 7.54
N TRP A 115 14.48 -6.74 6.30
CA TRP A 115 14.08 -7.46 5.11
C TRP A 115 14.53 -8.94 5.07
N ALA A 116 15.65 -9.27 5.72
CA ALA A 116 16.18 -10.64 5.76
C ALA A 116 15.33 -11.58 6.63
N GLU A 117 14.63 -11.03 7.62
CA GLU A 117 13.80 -11.77 8.57
C GLU A 117 12.30 -11.54 8.37
N ASP A 118 11.90 -10.81 7.32
CA ASP A 118 10.50 -10.51 7.05
C ASP A 118 9.69 -11.79 6.71
N PRO A 119 8.96 -12.37 7.68
CA PRO A 119 8.17 -13.59 7.47
C PRO A 119 6.98 -13.33 6.56
N PHE A 120 6.44 -12.10 6.55
CA PHE A 120 5.32 -11.74 5.69
C PHE A 120 5.73 -11.79 4.22
N ARG A 121 6.81 -11.09 3.85
CA ARG A 121 7.32 -11.10 2.49
C ARG A 121 7.75 -12.49 2.04
N ARG A 122 8.54 -13.19 2.87
CA ARG A 122 9.09 -14.52 2.54
C ARG A 122 8.01 -15.58 2.51
N GLY A 123 7.14 -15.61 3.51
CA GLY A 123 6.05 -16.58 3.59
C GLY A 123 5.04 -16.46 2.46
N LEU A 124 4.78 -15.23 2.01
CA LEU A 124 3.91 -14.96 0.87
C LEU A 124 4.66 -14.94 -0.47
N GLY A 125 5.99 -15.08 -0.48
CA GLY A 125 6.82 -15.06 -1.70
C GLY A 125 6.69 -13.75 -2.47
N LEU A 126 6.66 -12.62 -1.78
CA LEU A 126 6.62 -11.30 -2.41
C LEU A 126 7.99 -10.94 -2.97
N LYS A 127 8.03 -10.24 -4.10
CA LYS A 127 9.28 -9.88 -4.77
C LYS A 127 10.10 -8.84 -4.00
N SER A 128 9.44 -7.92 -3.28
CA SER A 128 10.09 -6.88 -2.48
C SER A 128 9.24 -6.50 -1.26
N ASP A 129 9.77 -5.63 -0.41
CA ASP A 129 9.07 -4.94 0.68
C ASP A 129 8.37 -3.65 0.21
N TRP A 130 8.45 -3.34 -1.08
CA TRP A 130 7.78 -2.19 -1.68
C TRP A 130 6.49 -2.63 -2.37
N TYR A 131 5.43 -2.68 -1.60
CA TYR A 131 4.11 -3.08 -2.06
C TYR A 131 3.01 -2.20 -1.45
N ARG A 132 1.88 -2.22 -2.09
CA ARG A 132 0.60 -1.77 -1.54
C ARG A 132 -0.39 -2.89 -1.70
N PHE A 133 -1.35 -2.92 -0.83
CA PHE A 133 -2.55 -3.69 -1.06
C PHE A 133 -3.48 -2.77 -1.86
N PRO A 134 -3.84 -3.09 -3.13
CA PRO A 134 -4.95 -2.40 -3.78
C PRO A 134 -6.09 -2.58 -2.80
N GLN A 135 -6.63 -1.48 -2.34
CA GLN A 135 -7.56 -1.46 -1.23
C GLN A 135 -8.44 -2.71 -1.32
N PHE A 136 -8.24 -3.64 -0.37
CA PHE A 136 -9.41 -4.30 0.09
C PHE A 136 -10.38 -3.15 0.28
N PRO A 137 -11.52 -3.11 -0.42
CA PRO A 137 -12.51 -2.16 -0.04
C PRO A 137 -12.53 -2.29 1.47
N GLU A 138 -12.16 -1.21 2.18
CA GLU A 138 -12.31 -1.25 3.61
C GLU A 138 -13.64 -1.95 3.78
N TYR A 139 -13.64 -3.12 4.42
CA TYR A 139 -14.85 -3.63 5.02
C TYR A 139 -15.07 -2.80 6.30
N SER A 140 -15.03 -1.53 6.20
CA SER A 140 -16.12 -0.68 6.60
C SER A 140 -17.23 -1.15 5.69
N ASP A 141 -18.17 -1.86 6.23
CA ASP A 141 -19.45 -2.14 5.60
C ASP A 141 -19.72 -0.95 4.67
N PRO A 142 -19.48 -1.05 3.33
CA PRO A 142 -19.38 0.15 2.51
C PRO A 142 -20.71 0.80 2.62
N GLY A 143 -20.73 1.88 3.42
CA GLY A 143 -21.95 2.59 3.63
C GLY A 143 -22.42 3.05 2.27
N PHE A 144 -23.65 2.84 1.97
CA PHE A 144 -24.27 3.33 0.74
C PHE A 144 -25.54 4.09 1.07
N TRP A 145 -25.96 4.92 0.14
CA TRP A 145 -27.22 5.64 0.24
C TRP A 145 -28.21 5.08 -0.76
N LEU A 146 -29.45 4.97 -0.32
CA LEU A 146 -30.60 4.68 -1.17
C LEU A 146 -31.48 5.92 -1.21
N ALA A 147 -31.61 6.54 -2.37
CA ALA A 147 -32.55 7.61 -2.57
C ALA A 147 -33.93 7.04 -2.92
N LYS A 148 -34.95 7.56 -2.27
CA LYS A 148 -36.34 7.27 -2.57
C LYS A 148 -36.89 8.35 -3.53
N SER A 149 -37.79 7.99 -4.41
CA SER A 149 -38.41 8.92 -5.35
C SER A 149 -39.07 10.15 -4.68
N ASN A 150 -39.50 10.00 -3.41
CA ASN A 150 -40.06 11.10 -2.62
C ASN A 150 -39.01 12.02 -1.96
N GLY A 151 -37.73 11.82 -2.24
CA GLY A 151 -36.62 12.61 -1.69
C GLY A 151 -36.11 12.13 -0.34
N GLY A 152 -36.60 11.03 0.20
CA GLY A 152 -36.04 10.44 1.39
C GLY A 152 -34.72 9.71 1.06
N VAL A 153 -33.74 9.78 1.96
CA VAL A 153 -32.48 9.06 1.83
C VAL A 153 -32.31 8.10 2.99
N LEU A 154 -31.98 6.86 2.68
CA LEU A 154 -31.59 5.86 3.65
C LEU A 154 -30.09 5.67 3.58
N ALA A 155 -29.39 5.94 4.68
CA ALA A 155 -28.00 5.60 4.86
C ALA A 155 -27.89 4.19 5.44
N VAL A 156 -27.11 3.33 4.81
CA VAL A 156 -26.91 1.92 5.18
C VAL A 156 -25.42 1.70 5.49
N GLY A 157 -25.13 0.84 6.47
CA GLY A 157 -23.76 0.55 6.89
C GLY A 157 -23.10 1.76 7.56
N THR A 158 -21.90 2.12 7.15
CA THR A 158 -21.14 3.27 7.69
C THR A 158 -21.45 4.61 7.02
N ALA A 159 -22.35 4.63 6.04
CA ALA A 159 -22.73 5.86 5.35
C ALA A 159 -23.36 6.88 6.32
N LYS A 160 -22.82 8.09 6.36
CA LYS A 160 -23.40 9.18 7.15
C LYS A 160 -24.63 9.76 6.44
N HIS A 161 -25.72 9.95 7.17
CA HIS A 161 -26.91 10.62 6.64
C HIS A 161 -26.69 12.15 6.62
N PHE A 162 -26.88 12.78 5.47
CA PHE A 162 -26.69 14.22 5.28
C PHE A 162 -28.00 15.00 5.07
N GLY A 163 -29.13 14.35 5.24
CA GLY A 163 -30.45 14.94 5.14
C GLY A 163 -31.32 14.36 4.03
N ASP A 164 -32.55 14.77 4.00
CA ASP A 164 -33.59 14.40 3.03
C ASP A 164 -33.99 15.59 2.16
N ALA A 165 -34.42 15.35 0.93
CA ALA A 165 -35.05 16.34 0.07
C ALA A 165 -36.58 16.18 -0.01
N LYS A 166 -37.22 15.62 0.99
CA LYS A 166 -38.68 15.37 1.03
C LYS A 166 -39.53 16.65 0.91
N GLN A 167 -39.00 17.76 1.45
CA GLN A 167 -39.65 19.06 1.48
C GLN A 167 -39.00 20.05 0.52
N ALA A 168 -38.01 19.63 -0.27
CA ALA A 168 -37.39 20.51 -1.25
C ALA A 168 -38.37 20.81 -2.39
N ASP A 169 -38.37 22.06 -2.85
CA ASP A 169 -39.07 22.44 -4.07
C ASP A 169 -38.34 21.80 -5.27
N ARG A 170 -39.02 20.92 -5.97
CA ARG A 170 -38.48 20.14 -7.08
C ARG A 170 -39.53 19.88 -8.15
N SER A 171 -39.07 19.74 -9.38
CA SER A 171 -39.92 19.54 -10.55
C SER A 171 -40.51 18.13 -10.66
N GLY A 172 -39.83 17.11 -10.05
CA GLY A 172 -40.26 15.74 -10.19
C GLY A 172 -39.69 14.79 -9.11
N PRO A 173 -39.86 13.50 -9.28
CA PRO A 173 -39.31 12.50 -8.36
C PRO A 173 -37.78 12.47 -8.41
N ILE A 174 -37.15 12.04 -7.33
CA ILE A 174 -35.71 11.75 -7.33
C ILE A 174 -35.49 10.49 -8.16
N VAL A 175 -34.57 10.58 -9.11
CA VAL A 175 -34.24 9.51 -10.07
C VAL A 175 -32.81 8.99 -9.90
N ASP A 176 -31.93 9.78 -9.25
CA ASP A 176 -30.53 9.39 -9.04
C ASP A 176 -29.94 9.98 -7.76
N ILE A 177 -28.84 9.40 -7.28
CA ILE A 177 -28.02 9.87 -6.19
C ILE A 177 -26.55 9.71 -6.53
N ALA A 178 -25.75 10.75 -6.35
CA ALA A 178 -24.32 10.76 -6.61
C ALA A 178 -23.55 11.25 -5.38
N ALA A 179 -22.44 10.59 -5.08
CA ALA A 179 -21.52 11.02 -4.03
C ALA A 179 -20.39 11.87 -4.64
N PRO A 180 -20.02 13.02 -4.03
CA PRO A 180 -18.81 13.73 -4.39
C PRO A 180 -17.56 12.92 -3.95
N LEU A 181 -16.43 13.18 -4.59
CA LEU A 181 -15.15 12.53 -4.24
C LEU A 181 -14.69 12.83 -2.80
N THR A 182 -15.18 13.88 -2.19
CA THR A 182 -14.82 14.35 -0.83
C THR A 182 -15.59 13.64 0.29
N SER A 183 -16.60 12.86 -0.02
CA SER A 183 -17.47 12.15 0.96
C SER A 183 -18.24 13.05 1.95
N ASP A 184 -18.34 14.36 1.70
CA ASP A 184 -18.98 15.33 2.60
C ASP A 184 -20.46 15.56 2.29
N GLY A 185 -21.10 14.68 1.56
CA GLY A 185 -22.50 14.81 1.21
C GLY A 185 -22.92 13.88 0.06
N TYR A 186 -24.05 14.18 -0.52
CA TYR A 186 -24.55 13.59 -1.75
C TYR A 186 -25.42 14.58 -2.52
N TRP A 187 -25.50 14.38 -3.82
CA TRP A 187 -26.38 15.09 -4.72
C TRP A 187 -27.59 14.20 -5.03
N LEU A 188 -28.78 14.77 -5.01
CA LEU A 188 -30.00 14.11 -5.45
C LEU A 188 -30.44 14.75 -6.76
N VAL A 189 -30.71 13.95 -7.75
CA VAL A 189 -31.17 14.40 -9.07
C VAL A 189 -32.66 14.13 -9.17
N SER A 190 -33.44 15.16 -9.53
CA SER A 190 -34.85 15.03 -9.85
C SER A 190 -35.08 15.13 -11.35
N ASP A 191 -36.14 14.52 -11.82
CA ASP A 191 -36.61 14.60 -13.20
C ASP A 191 -37.17 15.99 -13.52
#